data_3b824b55f3a276f29e654f51fa25f5ec
#
_entry.id   3b824b55f3a276f29e654f51fa25f5ec
#
_cell.length_a   1.000
_cell.length_b   1.000
_cell.length_c   1.000
_cell.angle_alpha   90.00
_cell.angle_beta   90.00
_cell.angle_gamma   90.00
#
_symmetry.space_group_name_H-M   'P 1'
#
loop_
_entity.id
_entity.type
_entity.pdbx_description
1 polymer ?
#
loop_
_entity_poly.entity_id
_entity_poly.type
_entity_poly.pdbx_seq_one_letter_code
_entity_poly.pdbx_strand_id
1 'polypeptide(L)'
;CIRDRVYLQALAAVLARGQRAIVLVPEIALTAQAMARYAGRFPGRVALLHSGLSDAERLDEWRRIRAGTVDIVLGSRSALFAPIERLGLIVVDEEHETAYKQDRTPTYSARDAAVRLGALTGAVVVLGSATPSIESYWLATRGEYALLELRGRANLPPLPPSVVREGGEDLDVAPLAPALVREQYGADVGLPAVRVVDLRAELRAGNTSILSEPLCAALRATLDRGEQAILFLNRRGTASTVVCRECGYVVCCGRCDISMTFHAAESAMICHYCGRRQPPPALCPVCRGSAIRYFGLGTERVEAAVRRQFPGARVLRWDRDTARTRVAHEELLRAFAERRADVMVGTQMIAKGLDLPAVTLVGVVSADIALFLPDFRASERAFQLLTQVAGRAGRGERPGQVLIQTFNPEHFCIQAAAQYDYTGFVAAELEARTRYAYPPLRRFVRLTYAHSCLLYT
;
A
#
# COMPACT_ATOMS: atom_id res chain seq x y z
N CYS A 1 5.21 2.34 14.98
CA CYS A 1 4.10 1.40 14.69
C CYS A 1 4.13 0.23 15.69
N ILE A 2 2.94 -0.24 16.15
CA ILE A 2 2.86 -1.41 17.05
C ILE A 2 3.49 -2.64 16.41
N ARG A 3 3.24 -2.89 15.13
CA ARG A 3 3.82 -4.02 14.39
C ARG A 3 5.35 -4.04 14.46
N ASP A 4 6.00 -2.89 14.26
CA ASP A 4 7.46 -2.79 14.33
C ASP A 4 7.98 -3.27 15.69
N ARG A 5 7.27 -2.95 16.79
CA ARG A 5 7.67 -3.41 18.14
C ARG A 5 7.57 -4.91 18.29
N VAL A 6 6.48 -5.50 17.77
CA VAL A 6 6.31 -6.96 17.75
C VAL A 6 7.46 -7.61 16.99
N TYR A 7 7.82 -7.06 15.81
CA TYR A 7 8.94 -7.57 15.05
C TYR A 7 10.28 -7.46 15.80
N LEU A 8 10.57 -6.30 16.41
CA LEU A 8 11.81 -6.09 17.17
C LEU A 8 11.91 -7.01 18.39
N GLN A 9 10.78 -7.29 19.07
CA GLN A 9 10.75 -8.24 20.19
C GLN A 9 10.92 -9.69 19.71
N ALA A 10 10.24 -10.08 18.62
CA ALA A 10 10.43 -11.41 18.05
C ALA A 10 11.87 -11.65 17.58
N LEU A 11 12.49 -10.63 16.96
CA LEU A 11 13.90 -10.65 16.60
C LEU A 11 14.78 -10.86 17.83
N ALA A 12 14.59 -10.08 18.88
CA ALA A 12 15.38 -10.21 20.11
C ALA A 12 15.26 -11.62 20.71
N ALA A 13 14.05 -12.18 20.74
CA ALA A 13 13.82 -13.53 21.27
C ALA A 13 14.50 -14.64 20.43
N VAL A 14 14.51 -14.50 19.12
CA VAL A 14 15.17 -15.45 18.21
C VAL A 14 16.69 -15.37 18.31
N LEU A 15 17.22 -14.15 18.39
CA LEU A 15 18.65 -13.90 18.57
C LEU A 15 19.18 -14.42 19.92
N ALA A 16 18.39 -14.32 21.00
CA ALA A 16 18.74 -14.89 22.31
C ALA A 16 18.86 -16.42 22.27
N ARG A 17 18.18 -17.07 21.33
CA ARG A 17 18.28 -18.54 21.09
C ARG A 17 19.44 -18.92 20.15
N GLY A 18 20.30 -17.99 19.78
CA GLY A 18 21.40 -18.21 18.83
C GLY A 18 20.94 -18.46 17.39
N GLN A 19 19.69 -18.12 17.09
CA GLN A 19 19.13 -18.21 15.74
C GLN A 19 19.18 -16.84 15.06
N ARG A 20 18.96 -16.82 13.75
CA ARG A 20 19.05 -15.63 12.89
C ARG A 20 17.73 -15.35 12.20
N ALA A 21 17.61 -14.16 11.59
CA ALA A 21 16.35 -13.74 11.00
C ALA A 21 16.50 -13.04 9.65
N ILE A 22 15.46 -13.16 8.83
CA ILE A 22 15.25 -12.37 7.61
C ILE A 22 14.03 -11.47 7.83
N VAL A 23 14.16 -10.19 7.50
CA VAL A 23 13.07 -9.22 7.52
C VAL A 23 12.89 -8.66 6.12
N LEU A 24 11.78 -9.01 5.50
CA LEU A 24 11.40 -8.48 4.20
C LEU A 24 10.52 -7.25 4.38
N VAL A 25 10.89 -6.17 3.72
CA VAL A 25 10.11 -4.94 3.64
C VAL A 25 9.93 -4.55 2.18
N PRO A 26 8.81 -3.92 1.78
CA PRO A 26 8.68 -3.41 0.43
C PRO A 26 9.79 -2.42 0.11
N GLU A 27 10.36 -2.49 -1.09
CA GLU A 27 11.51 -1.69 -1.50
C GLU A 27 11.33 -0.19 -1.24
N ILE A 28 10.10 0.31 -1.43
CA ILE A 28 9.71 1.69 -1.18
C ILE A 28 9.72 2.03 0.33
N ALA A 29 9.55 1.03 1.21
CA ALA A 29 9.57 1.20 2.67
C ALA A 29 10.98 1.11 3.27
N LEU A 30 12.00 0.74 2.48
CA LEU A 30 13.42 0.76 2.87
C LEU A 30 13.95 2.20 2.94
N THR A 31 13.30 3.02 3.76
CA THR A 31 13.77 4.38 4.04
C THR A 31 14.96 4.34 5.00
N ALA A 32 15.82 5.38 4.94
CA ALA A 32 16.90 5.56 5.90
C ALA A 32 16.38 5.49 7.36
N GLN A 33 15.16 5.98 7.59
CA GLN A 33 14.50 5.97 8.89
C GLN A 33 14.10 4.55 9.36
N ALA A 34 13.63 3.69 8.44
CA ALA A 34 13.34 2.29 8.76
C ALA A 34 14.62 1.53 9.08
N MET A 35 15.67 1.74 8.27
CA MET A 35 16.97 1.10 8.48
C MET A 35 17.61 1.54 9.82
N ALA A 36 17.60 2.83 10.12
CA ALA A 36 18.12 3.35 11.39
C ALA A 36 17.43 2.74 12.61
N ARG A 37 16.16 2.38 12.50
CA ARG A 37 15.41 1.73 13.59
C ARG A 37 15.93 0.33 13.90
N TYR A 38 16.21 -0.49 12.89
CA TYR A 38 16.77 -1.83 13.09
C TYR A 38 18.23 -1.76 13.49
N ALA A 39 19.04 -0.92 12.84
CA ALA A 39 20.45 -0.74 13.17
C ALA A 39 20.65 -0.15 14.57
N GLY A 40 19.78 0.79 14.99
CA GLY A 40 19.83 1.35 16.34
C GLY A 40 19.44 0.35 17.45
N ARG A 41 18.57 -0.63 17.13
CA ARG A 41 18.19 -1.68 18.08
C ARG A 41 19.20 -2.83 18.14
N PHE A 42 19.84 -3.16 17.00
CA PHE A 42 20.79 -4.27 16.85
C PHE A 42 22.09 -3.77 16.20
N PRO A 43 22.91 -2.95 16.90
CA PRO A 43 24.10 -2.36 16.33
C PRO A 43 25.09 -3.41 15.82
N GLY A 44 25.59 -3.24 14.59
CA GLY A 44 26.56 -4.13 13.95
C GLY A 44 26.02 -5.51 13.52
N ARG A 45 24.77 -5.85 13.87
CA ARG A 45 24.18 -7.19 13.64
C ARG A 45 23.24 -7.26 12.43
N VAL A 46 23.06 -6.14 11.70
CA VAL A 46 22.12 -6.04 10.57
C VAL A 46 22.89 -5.93 9.26
N ALA A 47 22.55 -6.77 8.30
CA ALA A 47 22.93 -6.66 6.89
C ALA A 47 21.78 -6.12 6.07
N LEU A 48 22.09 -5.37 5.00
CA LEU A 48 21.09 -4.77 4.13
C LEU A 48 21.20 -5.30 2.70
N LEU A 49 20.08 -5.82 2.13
CA LEU A 49 20.03 -6.31 0.77
C LEU A 49 18.85 -5.69 -0.01
N HIS A 50 19.16 -4.81 -0.97
CA HIS A 50 18.14 -4.22 -1.86
C HIS A 50 18.70 -3.88 -3.25
N SER A 51 17.83 -3.56 -4.20
CA SER A 51 18.20 -3.28 -5.60
C SER A 51 19.05 -2.03 -5.82
N GLY A 52 19.05 -1.10 -4.85
CA GLY A 52 19.83 0.13 -4.91
C GLY A 52 21.30 -0.01 -4.48
N LEU A 53 21.73 -1.19 -4.02
CA LEU A 53 23.14 -1.46 -3.76
C LEU A 53 23.90 -1.71 -5.07
N SER A 54 25.12 -1.18 -5.15
CA SER A 54 26.07 -1.57 -6.19
C SER A 54 26.44 -3.07 -6.05
N ASP A 55 26.99 -3.66 -7.10
CA ASP A 55 27.38 -5.07 -7.07
C ASP A 55 28.48 -5.33 -6.02
N ALA A 56 29.40 -4.37 -5.81
CA ALA A 56 30.42 -4.47 -4.78
C ALA A 56 29.83 -4.46 -3.37
N GLU A 57 28.96 -3.50 -3.04
CA GLU A 57 28.25 -3.43 -1.76
C GLU A 57 27.42 -4.68 -1.50
N ARG A 58 26.72 -5.18 -2.54
CA ARG A 58 25.93 -6.41 -2.43
C ARG A 58 26.82 -7.63 -2.14
N LEU A 59 27.97 -7.72 -2.78
CA LEU A 59 28.94 -8.80 -2.55
C LEU A 59 29.50 -8.74 -1.12
N ASP A 60 29.79 -7.55 -0.61
CA ASP A 60 30.32 -7.37 0.75
C ASP A 60 29.27 -7.75 1.80
N GLU A 61 28.02 -7.31 1.65
CA GLU A 61 26.94 -7.73 2.51
C GLU A 61 26.70 -9.24 2.45
N TRP A 62 26.76 -9.85 1.24
CA TRP A 62 26.62 -11.29 1.07
C TRP A 62 27.73 -12.07 1.80
N ARG A 63 28.98 -11.59 1.73
CA ARG A 63 30.13 -12.17 2.47
C ARG A 63 29.93 -12.06 3.97
N ARG A 64 29.49 -10.91 4.48
CA ARG A 64 29.19 -10.70 5.89
C ARG A 64 28.13 -11.68 6.41
N ILE A 65 27.04 -11.86 5.64
CA ILE A 65 25.99 -12.80 5.98
C ILE A 65 26.52 -14.23 6.01
N ARG A 66 27.25 -14.64 4.98
CA ARG A 66 27.81 -16.00 4.88
C ARG A 66 28.86 -16.29 5.96
N ALA A 67 29.67 -15.32 6.31
CA ALA A 67 30.65 -15.43 7.39
C ALA A 67 30.01 -15.47 8.79
N GLY A 68 28.71 -15.23 8.90
CA GLY A 68 27.99 -15.23 10.15
C GLY A 68 28.30 -14.04 11.07
N THR A 69 28.82 -12.94 10.54
CA THR A 69 29.12 -11.72 11.29
C THR A 69 27.87 -10.85 11.54
N VAL A 70 26.75 -11.21 10.95
CA VAL A 70 25.45 -10.54 11.11
C VAL A 70 24.37 -11.57 11.43
N ASP A 71 23.33 -11.14 12.12
CA ASP A 71 22.26 -12.03 12.58
C ASP A 71 20.91 -11.71 11.93
N ILE A 72 20.74 -10.51 11.41
CA ILE A 72 19.51 -10.05 10.77
C ILE A 72 19.83 -9.60 9.35
N VAL A 73 19.10 -10.14 8.39
CA VAL A 73 19.11 -9.65 7.00
C VAL A 73 17.83 -8.84 6.78
N LEU A 74 17.99 -7.53 6.60
CA LEU A 74 16.89 -6.63 6.24
C LEU A 74 16.96 -6.36 4.74
N GLY A 75 15.85 -6.49 4.03
CA GLY A 75 15.88 -6.19 2.63
C GLY A 75 14.57 -6.31 1.87
N SER A 76 14.65 -6.14 0.56
CA SER A 76 13.53 -6.30 -0.33
C SER A 76 13.31 -7.79 -0.66
N ARG A 77 12.42 -8.07 -1.58
CA ARG A 77 12.05 -9.41 -2.05
C ARG A 77 13.22 -10.40 -2.21
N SER A 78 14.34 -9.96 -2.77
CA SER A 78 15.51 -10.81 -3.02
C SER A 78 16.31 -11.19 -1.77
N ALA A 79 16.16 -10.45 -0.68
CA ALA A 79 16.81 -10.74 0.58
C ALA A 79 16.38 -12.08 1.20
N LEU A 80 15.25 -12.62 0.75
CA LEU A 80 14.79 -13.95 1.15
C LEU A 80 15.80 -15.06 0.84
N PHE A 81 16.63 -14.88 -0.18
CA PHE A 81 17.63 -15.87 -0.63
C PHE A 81 19.03 -15.59 -0.09
N ALA A 82 19.14 -14.78 0.97
CA ALA A 82 20.41 -14.54 1.63
C ALA A 82 20.97 -15.85 2.24
N PRO A 83 22.31 -16.08 2.18
CA PRO A 83 22.94 -17.30 2.68
C PRO A 83 23.07 -17.26 4.22
N ILE A 84 21.97 -17.18 4.91
CA ILE A 84 21.89 -17.08 6.36
C ILE A 84 21.70 -18.49 6.97
N GLU A 85 22.56 -18.85 7.90
CA GLU A 85 22.46 -20.11 8.64
C GLU A 85 21.60 -19.95 9.90
N ARG A 86 21.11 -21.07 10.46
CA ARG A 86 20.29 -21.13 11.67
C ARG A 86 19.08 -20.18 11.62
N LEU A 87 18.41 -20.14 10.47
CA LEU A 87 17.23 -19.30 10.30
C LEU A 87 16.11 -19.70 11.28
N GLY A 88 15.70 -18.79 12.15
CA GLY A 88 14.63 -19.01 13.14
C GLY A 88 13.41 -18.15 12.92
N LEU A 89 13.53 -17.04 12.16
CA LEU A 89 12.42 -16.12 11.92
C LEU A 89 12.51 -15.50 10.53
N ILE A 90 11.36 -15.46 9.87
CA ILE A 90 11.16 -14.68 8.63
C ILE A 90 10.01 -13.72 8.88
N VAL A 91 10.24 -12.42 8.78
CA VAL A 91 9.19 -11.40 8.82
C VAL A 91 8.94 -10.89 7.40
N VAL A 92 7.69 -10.85 6.98
CA VAL A 92 7.25 -10.22 5.72
C VAL A 92 6.33 -9.07 6.09
N ASP A 93 6.86 -7.86 6.14
CA ASP A 93 6.07 -6.66 6.45
C ASP A 93 5.29 -6.19 5.22
N GLU A 94 4.07 -5.68 5.45
CA GLU A 94 3.13 -5.32 4.37
C GLU A 94 2.98 -6.46 3.33
N GLU A 95 2.69 -7.69 3.79
CA GLU A 95 2.69 -8.93 3.00
C GLU A 95 1.80 -8.88 1.75
N HIS A 96 0.79 -8.00 1.77
CA HIS A 96 -0.14 -7.76 0.67
C HIS A 96 0.48 -7.00 -0.51
N GLU A 97 1.69 -6.46 -0.34
CA GLU A 97 2.31 -5.62 -1.35
C GLU A 97 2.66 -6.36 -2.63
N THR A 98 2.24 -5.78 -3.75
CA THR A 98 2.51 -6.36 -5.08
C THR A 98 3.99 -6.42 -5.42
N ALA A 99 4.83 -5.63 -4.74
CA ALA A 99 6.29 -5.65 -4.91
C ALA A 99 6.93 -6.99 -4.55
N TYR A 100 6.26 -7.82 -3.74
CA TYR A 100 6.73 -9.17 -3.43
C TYR A 100 6.53 -10.17 -4.57
N LYS A 101 5.74 -9.84 -5.60
CA LYS A 101 5.63 -10.66 -6.80
C LYS A 101 6.74 -10.30 -7.81
N GLN A 102 7.53 -11.30 -8.21
CA GLN A 102 8.50 -11.20 -9.30
C GLN A 102 7.81 -11.52 -10.63
N ASP A 103 7.80 -10.56 -11.55
CA ASP A 103 7.19 -10.74 -12.88
C ASP A 103 8.22 -11.18 -13.94
N ARG A 104 9.53 -11.05 -13.66
CA ARG A 104 10.62 -11.51 -14.54
C ARG A 104 11.07 -12.89 -14.10
N THR A 105 11.61 -13.67 -15.04
CA THR A 105 12.17 -15.01 -14.78
C THR A 105 13.37 -14.93 -13.82
N PRO A 106 13.41 -15.77 -12.78
CA PRO A 106 12.36 -16.69 -12.34
C PRO A 106 11.18 -15.96 -11.69
N THR A 107 9.95 -16.30 -12.06
CA THR A 107 8.75 -15.73 -11.47
C THR A 107 8.44 -16.41 -10.13
N TYR A 108 8.28 -15.61 -9.06
CA TYR A 108 7.92 -16.10 -7.72
C TYR A 108 7.20 -15.04 -6.90
N SER A 109 6.52 -15.47 -5.85
CA SER A 109 6.02 -14.61 -4.79
C SER A 109 6.94 -14.75 -3.58
N ALA A 110 7.53 -13.65 -3.09
CA ALA A 110 8.42 -13.72 -1.93
C ALA A 110 7.65 -14.10 -0.65
N ARG A 111 6.38 -13.72 -0.53
CA ARG A 111 5.49 -14.17 0.55
C ARG A 111 5.36 -15.69 0.56
N ASP A 112 4.97 -16.29 -0.57
CA ASP A 112 4.75 -17.72 -0.67
C ASP A 112 6.08 -18.50 -0.53
N ALA A 113 7.16 -17.96 -1.08
CA ALA A 113 8.50 -18.51 -0.93
C ALA A 113 9.00 -18.43 0.53
N ALA A 114 8.67 -17.36 1.28
CA ALA A 114 8.99 -17.23 2.69
C ALA A 114 8.27 -18.31 3.53
N VAL A 115 6.98 -18.54 3.28
CA VAL A 115 6.22 -19.62 3.94
C VAL A 115 6.85 -20.98 3.65
N ARG A 116 7.23 -21.22 2.38
CA ARG A 116 7.88 -22.47 1.99
C ARG A 116 9.26 -22.63 2.64
N LEU A 117 10.06 -21.58 2.68
CA LEU A 117 11.36 -21.57 3.35
C LEU A 117 11.23 -21.84 4.84
N GLY A 118 10.26 -21.21 5.51
CA GLY A 118 9.95 -21.49 6.91
C GLY A 118 9.62 -22.96 7.16
N ALA A 119 8.80 -23.55 6.30
CA ALA A 119 8.46 -25.00 6.40
C ALA A 119 9.68 -25.91 6.18
N LEU A 120 10.66 -25.50 5.36
CA LEU A 120 11.87 -26.28 5.09
C LEU A 120 12.92 -26.16 6.20
N THR A 121 12.99 -24.99 6.86
CA THR A 121 14.04 -24.66 7.86
C THR A 121 13.56 -24.80 9.32
N GLY A 122 12.25 -24.94 9.54
CA GLY A 122 11.63 -24.84 10.86
C GLY A 122 11.53 -23.41 11.39
N ALA A 123 11.81 -22.41 10.58
CA ALA A 123 11.72 -21.00 10.97
C ALA A 123 10.24 -20.55 11.07
N VAL A 124 9.95 -19.74 12.08
CA VAL A 124 8.64 -19.08 12.19
C VAL A 124 8.50 -18.02 11.12
N VAL A 125 7.35 -17.98 10.46
CA VAL A 125 7.06 -16.94 9.45
C VAL A 125 5.98 -16.01 9.98
N VAL A 126 6.27 -14.71 10.00
CA VAL A 126 5.32 -13.66 10.39
C VAL A 126 4.94 -12.84 9.17
N LEU A 127 3.68 -12.94 8.78
CA LEU A 127 3.10 -12.13 7.70
C LEU A 127 2.38 -10.93 8.33
N GLY A 128 2.94 -9.74 8.20
CA GLY A 128 2.40 -8.54 8.84
C GLY A 128 1.73 -7.60 7.86
N SER A 129 0.51 -7.18 8.18
CA SER A 129 -0.24 -6.20 7.41
C SER A 129 -1.30 -5.49 8.25
N ALA A 130 -1.66 -4.26 7.88
CA ALA A 130 -2.87 -3.61 8.39
C ALA A 130 -4.11 -4.05 7.59
N THR A 131 -3.90 -4.45 6.35
CA THR A 131 -4.90 -4.90 5.38
C THR A 131 -4.36 -6.15 4.69
N PRO A 132 -4.39 -7.33 5.34
CA PRO A 132 -3.84 -8.56 4.78
C PRO A 132 -4.36 -8.84 3.36
N SER A 133 -3.63 -9.64 2.59
CA SER A 133 -4.16 -10.14 1.33
C SER A 133 -5.32 -11.10 1.60
N ILE A 134 -6.29 -11.14 0.70
CA ILE A 134 -7.44 -12.04 0.82
C ILE A 134 -6.98 -13.50 0.97
N GLU A 135 -5.92 -13.88 0.25
CA GLU A 135 -5.36 -15.23 0.32
C GLU A 135 -4.82 -15.56 1.72
N SER A 136 -4.01 -14.67 2.31
CA SER A 136 -3.42 -14.90 3.64
C SER A 136 -4.49 -14.91 4.73
N TYR A 137 -5.45 -13.98 4.65
CA TYR A 137 -6.56 -13.92 5.61
C TYR A 137 -7.48 -15.13 5.50
N TRP A 138 -7.79 -15.58 4.29
CA TRP A 138 -8.60 -16.79 4.06
C TRP A 138 -7.94 -18.04 4.63
N LEU A 139 -6.61 -18.20 4.47
CA LEU A 139 -5.85 -19.29 5.09
C LEU A 139 -5.88 -19.20 6.62
N ALA A 140 -5.80 -18.00 7.18
CA ALA A 140 -5.87 -17.79 8.62
C ALA A 140 -7.26 -18.11 9.19
N THR A 141 -8.35 -17.73 8.52
CA THR A 141 -9.72 -18.08 8.94
C THR A 141 -10.02 -19.58 8.88
N ARG A 142 -9.26 -20.32 8.08
CA ARG A 142 -9.33 -21.79 8.00
C ARG A 142 -8.44 -22.52 9.00
N GLY A 143 -7.67 -21.78 9.80
CA GLY A 143 -6.74 -22.35 10.78
C GLY A 143 -5.43 -22.86 10.17
N GLU A 144 -5.16 -22.61 8.88
CA GLU A 144 -3.88 -22.94 8.24
C GLU A 144 -2.76 -22.00 8.68
N TYR A 145 -3.10 -20.75 9.03
CA TYR A 145 -2.23 -19.77 9.69
C TYR A 145 -2.82 -19.34 11.02
N ALA A 146 -1.96 -19.02 11.98
CA ALA A 146 -2.40 -18.38 13.23
C ALA A 146 -2.71 -16.89 12.96
N LEU A 147 -3.93 -16.44 13.26
CA LEU A 147 -4.32 -15.06 13.16
C LEU A 147 -4.05 -14.32 14.47
N LEU A 148 -3.20 -13.31 14.43
CA LEU A 148 -2.89 -12.44 15.56
C LEU A 148 -3.36 -11.01 15.26
N GLU A 149 -4.39 -10.55 15.96
CA GLU A 149 -4.97 -9.22 15.77
C GLU A 149 -4.37 -8.19 16.74
N LEU A 150 -3.79 -7.14 16.19
CA LEU A 150 -3.36 -5.95 16.94
C LEU A 150 -4.45 -4.88 16.85
N ARG A 151 -5.29 -4.80 17.87
CA ARG A 151 -6.39 -3.84 17.94
C ARG A 151 -5.92 -2.50 18.49
N GLY A 152 -6.26 -1.41 17.80
CA GLY A 152 -6.02 -0.04 18.21
C GLY A 152 -4.72 0.58 17.65
N ARG A 153 -4.70 1.93 17.65
CA ARG A 153 -3.49 2.74 17.43
C ARG A 153 -2.90 3.09 18.79
N ALA A 154 -1.65 2.76 19.06
CA ALA A 154 -0.95 3.26 20.23
C ALA A 154 0.14 4.25 19.83
N ASN A 155 0.11 5.46 20.35
CA ASN A 155 1.25 6.37 20.39
C ASN A 155 2.18 5.90 21.50
N LEU A 156 3.07 4.99 21.16
CA LEU A 156 4.02 4.44 22.12
C LEU A 156 5.32 5.25 22.07
N PRO A 157 5.92 5.63 23.20
CA PRO A 157 7.23 6.26 23.21
C PRO A 157 8.29 5.37 22.52
N PRO A 158 9.41 5.92 22.03
CA PRO A 158 10.49 5.12 21.46
C PRO A 158 10.91 4.02 22.46
N LEU A 159 11.20 2.82 21.94
CA LEU A 159 11.80 1.77 22.78
C LEU A 159 13.17 2.26 23.24
N PRO A 160 13.50 2.12 24.54
CA PRO A 160 14.85 2.41 25.00
C PRO A 160 15.87 1.54 24.23
N PRO A 161 17.08 2.03 23.96
CA PRO A 161 18.13 1.21 23.39
C PRO A 161 18.31 0.00 24.28
N SER A 162 18.25 -1.21 23.71
CA SER A 162 18.54 -2.41 24.48
C SER A 162 20.03 -2.43 24.78
N VAL A 163 20.35 -2.28 26.04
CA VAL A 163 21.64 -2.76 26.55
C VAL A 163 21.55 -4.29 26.51
N VAL A 164 22.10 -4.90 25.47
CA VAL A 164 22.37 -6.34 25.49
C VAL A 164 23.49 -6.50 26.50
N ARG A 165 23.15 -6.92 27.72
CA ARG A 165 24.16 -7.36 28.67
C ARG A 165 24.77 -8.65 28.14
N GLU A 166 26.06 -8.66 27.92
CA GLU A 166 26.86 -9.88 27.76
C GLU A 166 26.73 -10.71 29.02
N GLY A 167 25.96 -11.75 29.01
CA GLY A 167 25.75 -12.68 30.12
C GLY A 167 24.31 -13.22 30.04
N GLY A 168 24.17 -14.47 29.65
CA GLY A 168 22.90 -15.15 29.42
C GLY A 168 22.11 -15.39 30.71
N GLU A 169 21.47 -14.36 31.22
CA GLU A 169 20.38 -14.50 32.18
C GLU A 169 19.07 -14.35 31.43
N ASP A 170 18.18 -15.32 31.64
CA ASP A 170 16.83 -15.36 31.10
C ASP A 170 16.13 -14.02 31.33
N LEU A 171 15.85 -13.32 30.24
CA LEU A 171 14.91 -12.23 30.28
C LEU A 171 13.53 -12.87 30.56
N ASP A 172 13.07 -12.68 31.79
CA ASP A 172 11.68 -12.93 32.14
C ASP A 172 10.80 -11.99 31.29
N VAL A 173 10.45 -12.47 30.10
CA VAL A 173 9.53 -11.78 29.19
C VAL A 173 8.15 -12.13 29.69
N ALA A 174 7.73 -11.46 30.78
CA ALA A 174 6.34 -11.51 31.18
C ALA A 174 5.48 -11.12 29.99
N PRO A 175 4.50 -11.94 29.58
CA PRO A 175 3.59 -11.59 28.51
C PRO A 175 2.90 -10.30 28.91
N LEU A 176 3.14 -9.22 28.17
CA LEU A 176 2.42 -7.96 28.33
C LEU A 176 0.93 -8.25 28.14
N ALA A 177 0.21 -8.38 29.26
CA ALA A 177 -1.22 -8.57 29.23
C ALA A 177 -1.87 -7.38 28.50
N PRO A 178 -2.88 -7.61 27.66
CA PRO A 178 -3.57 -6.55 26.90
C PRO A 178 -4.07 -5.38 27.76
N ALA A 179 -4.36 -5.63 29.04
CA ALA A 179 -4.79 -4.62 30.01
C ALA A 179 -3.66 -3.65 30.42
N LEU A 180 -2.43 -4.13 30.59
CA LEU A 180 -1.27 -3.29 30.98
C LEU A 180 -0.84 -2.34 29.86
N VAL A 181 -1.09 -2.68 28.60
CA VAL A 181 -0.83 -1.79 27.45
C VAL A 181 -1.76 -0.60 27.45
N ARG A 182 -3.01 -0.76 27.87
CA ARG A 182 -4.00 0.33 27.96
C ARG A 182 -3.72 1.31 29.09
N GLU A 183 -3.31 0.84 30.25
CA GLU A 183 -3.08 1.70 31.42
C GLU A 183 -1.78 2.50 31.31
N GLN A 184 -0.73 1.94 30.69
CA GLN A 184 0.59 2.59 30.63
C GLN A 184 0.79 3.54 29.45
N TYR A 185 -0.05 3.47 28.37
CA TYR A 185 0.29 4.11 27.09
C TYR A 185 -0.78 5.04 26.50
N GLY A 186 -1.75 5.47 27.30
CA GLY A 186 -2.65 6.56 26.95
C GLY A 186 -3.77 6.21 25.97
N ALA A 187 -4.67 7.17 25.79
CA ALA A 187 -5.89 7.04 25.00
C ALA A 187 -5.64 6.58 23.57
N ASP A 188 -6.51 5.69 23.10
CA ASP A 188 -6.59 5.23 21.72
C ASP A 188 -6.77 6.46 20.79
N VAL A 189 -5.74 6.80 20.02
CA VAL A 189 -5.85 7.86 19.01
C VAL A 189 -6.70 7.31 17.91
N GLY A 190 -7.96 7.73 17.86
CA GLY A 190 -8.95 7.27 16.89
C GLY A 190 -8.46 7.39 15.45
N LEU A 191 -8.97 6.53 14.57
CA LEU A 191 -8.72 6.65 13.14
C LEU A 191 -9.30 7.96 12.61
N PRO A 192 -8.68 8.60 11.60
CA PRO A 192 -9.19 9.83 11.01
C PRO A 192 -10.60 9.63 10.45
N ALA A 193 -11.47 10.63 10.60
CA ALA A 193 -12.78 10.60 9.98
C ALA A 193 -12.67 10.59 8.45
N VAL A 194 -13.36 9.65 7.81
CA VAL A 194 -13.40 9.54 6.34
C VAL A 194 -14.75 10.00 5.84
N ARG A 195 -14.74 10.94 4.89
CA ARG A 195 -15.93 11.41 4.18
C ARG A 195 -15.85 11.00 2.71
N VAL A 196 -16.85 10.29 2.23
CA VAL A 196 -17.00 9.98 0.79
C VAL A 196 -17.73 11.14 0.11
N VAL A 197 -17.19 11.58 -1.02
CA VAL A 197 -17.75 12.67 -1.84
C VAL A 197 -18.23 12.10 -3.17
N ASP A 198 -19.54 12.24 -3.43
CA ASP A 198 -20.17 11.80 -4.68
C ASP A 198 -19.90 12.81 -5.81
N LEU A 199 -19.00 12.48 -6.72
CA LEU A 199 -18.68 13.32 -7.88
C LEU A 199 -19.83 13.44 -8.88
N ARG A 200 -20.82 12.54 -8.84
CA ARG A 200 -22.05 12.67 -9.68
C ARG A 200 -22.90 13.82 -9.18
N ALA A 201 -22.98 14.00 -7.86
CA ALA A 201 -23.69 15.13 -7.24
C ALA A 201 -23.00 16.46 -7.56
N GLU A 202 -21.67 16.50 -7.49
CA GLU A 202 -20.85 17.67 -7.88
C GLU A 202 -21.12 18.06 -9.35
N LEU A 203 -21.12 17.08 -10.25
CA LEU A 203 -21.40 17.31 -11.67
C LEU A 203 -22.82 17.85 -11.91
N ARG A 204 -23.82 17.31 -11.22
CA ARG A 204 -25.22 17.80 -11.30
C ARG A 204 -25.36 19.22 -10.75
N ALA A 205 -24.55 19.58 -9.76
CA ALA A 205 -24.46 20.96 -9.22
C ALA A 205 -23.65 21.92 -10.11
N GLY A 206 -23.17 21.45 -11.29
CA GLY A 206 -22.39 22.25 -12.24
C GLY A 206 -20.89 22.27 -12.01
N ASN A 207 -20.38 21.58 -10.98
CA ASN A 207 -18.93 21.46 -10.74
C ASN A 207 -18.32 20.42 -11.68
N THR A 208 -17.63 20.89 -12.71
CA THR A 208 -16.87 20.05 -13.67
C THR A 208 -15.40 19.90 -13.30
N SER A 209 -14.96 20.53 -12.22
CA SER A 209 -13.59 20.47 -11.71
C SER A 209 -13.21 19.06 -11.26
N ILE A 210 -11.92 18.77 -11.26
CA ILE A 210 -11.37 17.52 -10.66
C ILE A 210 -11.34 17.59 -9.13
N LEU A 211 -11.44 18.79 -8.56
CA LEU A 211 -11.55 19.03 -7.12
C LEU A 211 -13.00 19.36 -6.81
N SER A 212 -13.62 18.57 -5.95
CA SER A 212 -14.97 18.82 -5.46
C SER A 212 -15.00 20.02 -4.53
N GLU A 213 -16.16 20.65 -4.37
CA GLU A 213 -16.32 21.78 -3.43
C GLU A 213 -16.00 21.38 -1.98
N PRO A 214 -16.43 20.21 -1.46
CA PRO A 214 -16.01 19.75 -0.14
C PRO A 214 -14.51 19.60 0.03
N LEU A 215 -13.77 19.13 -1.01
CA LEU A 215 -12.32 19.02 -0.95
C LEU A 215 -11.65 20.40 -0.98
N CYS A 216 -12.15 21.31 -1.80
CA CYS A 216 -11.66 22.69 -1.86
C CYS A 216 -11.88 23.42 -0.51
N ALA A 217 -13.04 23.26 0.12
CA ALA A 217 -13.32 23.83 1.42
C ALA A 217 -12.39 23.27 2.51
N ALA A 218 -12.17 21.95 2.54
CA ALA A 218 -11.25 21.32 3.47
C ALA A 218 -9.80 21.76 3.26
N LEU A 219 -9.36 21.88 1.99
CA LEU A 219 -8.01 22.39 1.66
C LEU A 219 -7.84 23.82 2.15
N ARG A 220 -8.81 24.69 1.90
CA ARG A 220 -8.76 26.08 2.36
C ARG A 220 -8.61 26.15 3.88
N ALA A 221 -9.48 25.47 4.61
CA ALA A 221 -9.43 25.42 6.07
C ALA A 221 -8.09 24.85 6.61
N THR A 222 -7.50 23.88 5.94
CA THR A 222 -6.19 23.31 6.29
C THR A 222 -5.06 24.31 6.08
N LEU A 223 -5.05 24.98 4.93
CA LEU A 223 -4.06 26.00 4.59
C LEU A 223 -4.16 27.23 5.51
N ASP A 224 -5.38 27.68 5.83
CA ASP A 224 -5.62 28.81 6.74
C ASP A 224 -5.10 28.53 8.17
N ARG A 225 -5.06 27.26 8.59
CA ARG A 225 -4.48 26.85 9.87
C ARG A 225 -2.96 26.63 9.81
N GLY A 226 -2.31 26.83 8.65
CA GLY A 226 -0.88 26.56 8.44
C GLY A 226 -0.52 25.08 8.55
N GLU A 227 -1.47 24.20 8.27
CA GLU A 227 -1.30 22.73 8.27
C GLU A 227 -1.00 22.23 6.86
N GLN A 228 -0.64 20.93 6.75
CA GLN A 228 -0.29 20.34 5.47
C GLN A 228 -1.38 19.38 4.98
N ALA A 229 -1.51 19.30 3.65
CA ALA A 229 -2.42 18.39 2.98
C ALA A 229 -1.69 17.45 2.01
N ILE A 230 -2.21 16.23 1.88
CA ILE A 230 -1.82 15.28 0.85
C ILE A 230 -2.99 15.07 -0.11
N LEU A 231 -2.75 15.27 -1.41
CA LEU A 231 -3.68 14.89 -2.46
C LEU A 231 -3.16 13.64 -3.17
N PHE A 232 -3.88 12.58 -2.98
CA PHE A 232 -3.53 11.26 -3.49
C PHE A 232 -4.25 10.95 -4.80
N LEU A 233 -3.49 10.46 -5.78
CA LEU A 233 -4.00 9.96 -7.04
C LEU A 233 -3.36 8.61 -7.36
N ASN A 234 -4.16 7.56 -7.58
CA ASN A 234 -3.61 6.30 -8.04
C ASN A 234 -3.32 6.35 -9.54
N ARG A 235 -2.06 6.66 -9.92
CA ARG A 235 -1.61 6.61 -11.32
C ARG A 235 -1.00 5.24 -11.60
N ARG A 236 -1.79 4.28 -12.05
CA ARG A 236 -1.27 3.04 -12.66
C ARG A 236 -1.78 2.91 -14.08
N GLY A 237 -0.85 3.00 -15.05
CA GLY A 237 -1.06 2.63 -16.44
C GLY A 237 -1.83 3.64 -17.28
N THR A 238 -1.67 3.50 -18.60
CA THR A 238 -2.42 4.18 -19.66
C THR A 238 -3.77 3.51 -19.95
N ALA A 239 -4.23 2.61 -19.06
CA ALA A 239 -5.48 1.89 -19.25
C ALA A 239 -6.64 2.88 -19.22
N SER A 240 -7.25 3.11 -20.38
CA SER A 240 -8.39 3.98 -20.55
C SER A 240 -9.65 3.22 -20.15
N THR A 241 -9.99 3.28 -18.86
CA THR A 241 -11.29 2.79 -18.37
C THR A 241 -12.38 3.76 -18.83
N VAL A 242 -13.51 3.23 -19.25
CA VAL A 242 -14.66 4.03 -19.68
C VAL A 242 -15.68 4.10 -18.56
N VAL A 243 -15.92 5.32 -18.05
CA VAL A 243 -16.81 5.59 -16.92
C VAL A 243 -17.86 6.61 -17.31
N CYS A 244 -19.10 6.37 -16.93
CA CYS A 244 -20.16 7.37 -17.00
C CYS A 244 -20.09 8.28 -15.77
N ARG A 245 -19.85 9.55 -15.98
CA ARG A 245 -19.72 10.54 -14.91
C ARG A 245 -21.07 10.94 -14.28
N GLU A 246 -22.19 10.65 -14.93
CA GLU A 246 -23.53 10.94 -14.43
C GLU A 246 -24.04 9.89 -13.43
N CYS A 247 -23.77 8.58 -13.69
CA CYS A 247 -24.30 7.48 -12.87
C CYS A 247 -23.24 6.55 -12.28
N GLY A 248 -21.96 6.73 -12.64
CA GLY A 248 -20.85 5.88 -12.16
C GLY A 248 -20.67 4.57 -12.94
N TYR A 249 -21.53 4.27 -13.93
CA TYR A 249 -21.42 3.02 -14.70
C TYR A 249 -20.04 2.87 -15.33
N VAL A 250 -19.48 1.65 -15.22
CA VAL A 250 -18.19 1.27 -15.82
C VAL A 250 -18.41 0.12 -16.77
N VAL A 251 -17.71 0.14 -17.91
CA VAL A 251 -17.81 -0.93 -18.90
C VAL A 251 -17.01 -2.14 -18.38
N CYS A 252 -17.72 -3.17 -17.90
CA CYS A 252 -17.16 -4.41 -17.41
C CYS A 252 -17.41 -5.58 -18.37
N CYS A 253 -16.53 -6.58 -18.33
CA CYS A 253 -16.70 -7.83 -19.06
C CYS A 253 -17.73 -8.71 -18.36
N GLY A 254 -18.85 -9.02 -18.99
CA GLY A 254 -19.90 -9.86 -18.40
C GLY A 254 -19.50 -11.31 -18.09
N ARG A 255 -18.30 -11.77 -18.56
CA ARG A 255 -17.77 -13.10 -18.27
C ARG A 255 -16.78 -13.08 -17.10
N CYS A 256 -15.95 -12.03 -17.01
CA CYS A 256 -14.83 -11.97 -16.08
C CYS A 256 -15.04 -10.96 -14.95
N ASP A 257 -16.07 -10.14 -15.03
CA ASP A 257 -16.39 -9.07 -14.07
C ASP A 257 -15.24 -8.09 -13.77
N ILE A 258 -14.36 -7.92 -14.73
CA ILE A 258 -13.29 -6.91 -14.67
C ILE A 258 -13.60 -5.78 -15.66
N SER A 259 -13.12 -4.58 -15.36
CA SER A 259 -13.26 -3.46 -16.27
C SER A 259 -12.58 -3.76 -17.61
N MET A 260 -13.22 -3.36 -18.72
CA MET A 260 -12.63 -3.46 -20.04
C MET A 260 -11.78 -2.23 -20.34
N THR A 261 -10.69 -2.44 -21.08
CA THR A 261 -9.77 -1.39 -21.49
C THR A 261 -10.07 -0.93 -22.90
N PHE A 262 -10.14 0.38 -23.13
CA PHE A 262 -10.24 0.92 -24.47
C PHE A 262 -8.87 0.96 -25.16
N HIS A 263 -8.81 0.37 -26.35
CA HIS A 263 -7.65 0.38 -27.23
C HIS A 263 -7.90 1.31 -28.41
N ALA A 264 -7.23 2.46 -28.43
CA ALA A 264 -7.46 3.48 -29.45
C ALA A 264 -7.11 3.00 -30.86
N ALA A 265 -6.06 2.20 -31.03
CA ALA A 265 -5.65 1.65 -32.31
C ALA A 265 -6.69 0.71 -32.93
N GLU A 266 -7.48 0.03 -32.09
CA GLU A 266 -8.51 -0.92 -32.51
C GLU A 266 -9.92 -0.33 -32.40
N SER A 267 -10.04 0.87 -31.82
CA SER A 267 -11.32 1.54 -31.50
C SER A 267 -12.30 0.62 -30.75
N ALA A 268 -11.79 -0.24 -29.88
CA ALA A 268 -12.54 -1.28 -29.18
C ALA A 268 -12.25 -1.33 -27.68
N MET A 269 -13.26 -1.76 -26.93
CA MET A 269 -13.11 -2.20 -25.53
C MET A 269 -12.67 -3.66 -25.52
N ILE A 270 -11.57 -3.96 -24.82
CA ILE A 270 -11.01 -5.33 -24.77
C ILE A 270 -10.89 -5.78 -23.31
N CYS A 271 -11.35 -6.99 -23.04
CA CYS A 271 -11.11 -7.68 -21.78
C CYS A 271 -9.75 -8.39 -21.82
N HIS A 272 -8.81 -7.99 -20.96
CA HIS A 272 -7.48 -8.59 -20.91
C HIS A 272 -7.41 -10.01 -20.32
N TYR A 273 -8.55 -10.56 -19.85
CA TYR A 273 -8.60 -11.94 -19.34
C TYR A 273 -9.11 -12.93 -20.38
N CYS A 274 -10.22 -12.63 -21.05
CA CYS A 274 -10.84 -13.56 -22.00
C CYS A 274 -10.76 -13.10 -23.46
N GLY A 275 -10.16 -11.94 -23.75
CA GLY A 275 -10.04 -11.39 -25.09
C GLY A 275 -11.35 -10.87 -25.69
N ARG A 276 -12.48 -10.86 -24.94
CA ARG A 276 -13.76 -10.35 -25.44
C ARG A 276 -13.61 -8.91 -25.88
N ARG A 277 -14.18 -8.62 -27.07
CA ARG A 277 -14.18 -7.29 -27.69
C ARG A 277 -15.60 -6.76 -27.83
N GLN A 278 -15.77 -5.46 -27.67
CA GLN A 278 -17.03 -4.76 -27.96
C GLN A 278 -16.74 -3.29 -28.32
N PRO A 279 -17.60 -2.61 -29.06
CA PRO A 279 -17.44 -1.19 -29.33
C PRO A 279 -17.61 -0.38 -28.03
N PRO A 280 -16.92 0.78 -27.89
CA PRO A 280 -17.19 1.70 -26.79
C PRO A 280 -18.63 2.23 -26.93
N PRO A 281 -19.40 2.31 -25.83
CA PRO A 281 -20.75 2.83 -25.87
C PRO A 281 -20.76 4.35 -26.16
N ALA A 282 -21.57 4.79 -27.12
CA ALA A 282 -21.75 6.21 -27.42
C ALA A 282 -22.56 6.93 -26.32
N LEU A 283 -23.55 6.24 -25.76
CA LEU A 283 -24.36 6.68 -24.63
C LEU A 283 -24.26 5.65 -23.50
N CYS A 284 -24.42 6.09 -22.27
CA CYS A 284 -24.41 5.18 -21.13
C CYS A 284 -25.54 4.14 -21.23
N PRO A 285 -25.26 2.83 -21.15
CA PRO A 285 -26.30 1.81 -21.22
C PRO A 285 -27.30 1.87 -20.07
N VAL A 286 -26.90 2.46 -18.92
CA VAL A 286 -27.72 2.53 -17.70
C VAL A 286 -28.57 3.79 -17.67
N CYS A 287 -27.96 4.99 -17.70
CA CYS A 287 -28.69 6.25 -17.55
C CYS A 287 -29.00 6.95 -18.88
N ARG A 288 -28.53 6.40 -20.02
CA ARG A 288 -28.64 6.99 -21.36
C ARG A 288 -27.97 8.36 -21.53
N GLY A 289 -27.23 8.82 -20.50
CA GLY A 289 -26.49 10.07 -20.52
C GLY A 289 -25.31 10.04 -21.49
N SER A 290 -24.89 11.22 -21.92
CA SER A 290 -23.78 11.42 -22.86
C SER A 290 -22.42 11.65 -22.14
N ALA A 291 -22.39 11.69 -20.79
CA ALA A 291 -21.17 11.95 -20.02
C ALA A 291 -20.30 10.70 -19.80
N ILE A 292 -20.43 9.69 -20.67
CA ILE A 292 -19.53 8.54 -20.70
C ILE A 292 -18.21 8.95 -21.36
N ARG A 293 -17.10 8.77 -20.64
CA ARG A 293 -15.79 9.29 -21.07
C ARG A 293 -14.67 8.30 -20.72
N TYR A 294 -13.58 8.40 -21.46
CA TYR A 294 -12.31 7.79 -21.09
C TYR A 294 -11.76 8.47 -19.84
N PHE A 295 -11.49 7.68 -18.81
CA PHE A 295 -11.08 8.20 -17.54
C PHE A 295 -9.57 8.04 -17.35
N GLY A 296 -8.86 9.15 -17.42
CA GLY A 296 -7.42 9.23 -17.12
C GLY A 296 -7.09 10.59 -16.49
N LEU A 297 -6.50 10.56 -15.31
CA LEU A 297 -6.10 11.75 -14.57
C LEU A 297 -4.61 11.65 -14.22
N GLY A 298 -3.83 12.66 -14.57
CA GLY A 298 -2.41 12.79 -14.22
C GLY A 298 -2.21 13.69 -13.01
N THR A 299 -1.11 13.49 -12.30
CA THR A 299 -0.69 14.34 -11.16
C THR A 299 -0.46 15.78 -11.56
N GLU A 300 0.00 16.02 -12.80
CA GLU A 300 0.17 17.36 -13.37
C GLU A 300 -1.15 18.15 -13.41
N ARG A 301 -2.24 17.48 -13.78
CA ARG A 301 -3.55 18.13 -13.84
C ARG A 301 -4.09 18.44 -12.46
N VAL A 302 -3.80 17.59 -11.47
CA VAL A 302 -4.16 17.85 -10.06
C VAL A 302 -3.35 19.00 -9.51
N GLU A 303 -2.04 19.03 -9.73
CA GLU A 303 -1.17 20.12 -9.34
C GLU A 303 -1.63 21.46 -9.94
N ALA A 304 -1.91 21.48 -11.26
CA ALA A 304 -2.40 22.67 -11.95
C ALA A 304 -3.75 23.15 -11.40
N ALA A 305 -4.64 22.24 -11.04
CA ALA A 305 -5.93 22.57 -10.43
C ALA A 305 -5.77 23.18 -9.04
N VAL A 306 -4.88 22.63 -8.21
CA VAL A 306 -4.57 23.19 -6.88
C VAL A 306 -3.96 24.58 -7.01
N ARG A 307 -2.93 24.77 -7.87
CA ARG A 307 -2.30 26.08 -8.06
C ARG A 307 -3.26 27.15 -8.57
N ARG A 308 -4.22 26.77 -9.43
CA ARG A 308 -5.25 27.70 -9.92
C ARG A 308 -6.24 28.10 -8.82
N GLN A 309 -6.65 27.14 -7.98
CA GLN A 309 -7.63 27.37 -6.93
C GLN A 309 -7.03 28.04 -5.69
N PHE A 310 -5.75 27.79 -5.43
CA PHE A 310 -4.99 28.27 -4.27
C PHE A 310 -3.63 28.86 -4.71
N PRO A 311 -3.61 30.08 -5.30
CA PRO A 311 -2.38 30.65 -5.87
C PRO A 311 -1.27 30.87 -4.84
N GLY A 312 -1.60 31.03 -3.56
CA GLY A 312 -0.64 31.22 -2.46
C GLY A 312 -0.06 29.91 -1.89
N ALA A 313 -0.61 28.73 -2.27
CA ALA A 313 -0.16 27.46 -1.73
C ALA A 313 1.13 26.97 -2.41
N ARG A 314 2.08 26.52 -1.62
CA ARG A 314 3.31 25.88 -2.10
C ARG A 314 3.01 24.40 -2.37
N VAL A 315 2.88 24.04 -3.66
CA VAL A 315 2.54 22.70 -4.10
C VAL A 315 3.78 21.93 -4.51
N LEU A 316 3.95 20.73 -3.97
CA LEU A 316 5.01 19.79 -4.28
C LEU A 316 4.40 18.55 -4.96
N ARG A 317 4.94 18.17 -6.13
CA ARG A 317 4.52 16.96 -6.84
C ARG A 317 5.52 15.83 -6.60
N TRP A 318 5.01 14.67 -6.19
CA TRP A 318 5.81 13.47 -5.95
C TRP A 318 5.25 12.27 -6.72
N ASP A 319 5.80 12.05 -7.90
CA ASP A 319 5.51 10.91 -8.76
C ASP A 319 6.80 10.35 -9.40
N ARG A 320 6.66 9.35 -10.28
CA ARG A 320 7.82 8.74 -10.96
C ARG A 320 8.57 9.70 -11.87
N ASP A 321 7.92 10.73 -12.37
CA ASP A 321 8.52 11.66 -13.31
C ASP A 321 9.37 12.70 -12.57
N THR A 322 8.93 13.09 -11.36
CA THR A 322 9.64 14.05 -10.50
C THR A 322 10.69 13.40 -9.60
N ALA A 323 10.55 12.13 -9.27
CA ALA A 323 11.44 11.42 -8.38
C ALA A 323 11.97 10.13 -9.05
N ARG A 324 12.97 10.28 -9.92
CA ARG A 324 13.59 9.17 -10.66
C ARG A 324 14.71 8.50 -9.89
N THR A 325 15.31 9.19 -8.93
CA THR A 325 16.42 8.69 -8.12
C THR A 325 16.04 8.62 -6.65
N ARG A 326 16.74 7.80 -5.88
CA ARG A 326 16.56 7.72 -4.42
C ARG A 326 16.81 9.05 -3.74
N VAL A 327 17.84 9.78 -4.18
CA VAL A 327 18.19 11.11 -3.65
C VAL A 327 17.03 12.08 -3.84
N ALA A 328 16.44 12.13 -5.04
CA ALA A 328 15.28 12.99 -5.33
C ALA A 328 14.08 12.63 -4.43
N HIS A 329 13.85 11.34 -4.12
CA HIS A 329 12.82 10.93 -3.17
C HIS A 329 13.06 11.46 -1.76
N GLU A 330 14.30 11.34 -1.27
CA GLU A 330 14.68 11.79 0.08
C GLU A 330 14.60 13.32 0.19
N GLU A 331 14.99 14.05 -0.86
CA GLU A 331 14.90 15.52 -0.93
C GLU A 331 13.45 16.02 -0.90
N LEU A 332 12.56 15.41 -1.72
CA LEU A 332 11.15 15.78 -1.75
C LEU A 332 10.48 15.52 -0.40
N LEU A 333 10.79 14.38 0.22
CA LEU A 333 10.28 14.05 1.54
C LEU A 333 10.77 15.03 2.60
N ARG A 334 12.06 15.35 2.60
CA ARG A 334 12.65 16.32 3.52
C ARG A 334 12.02 17.70 3.35
N ALA A 335 11.88 18.16 2.10
CA ALA A 335 11.25 19.44 1.80
C ALA A 335 9.83 19.53 2.35
N PHE A 336 9.05 18.46 2.26
CA PHE A 336 7.71 18.45 2.80
C PHE A 336 7.70 18.35 4.33
N ALA A 337 8.53 17.49 4.93
CA ALA A 337 8.66 17.37 6.38
C ALA A 337 9.13 18.68 7.05
N GLU A 338 10.01 19.43 6.40
CA GLU A 338 10.48 20.76 6.83
C GLU A 338 9.50 21.89 6.51
N ARG A 339 8.26 21.56 6.10
CA ARG A 339 7.21 22.54 5.78
C ARG A 339 7.59 23.52 4.67
N ARG A 340 8.45 23.12 3.73
CA ARG A 340 8.75 23.93 2.54
C ARG A 340 7.65 23.87 1.47
N ALA A 341 6.68 22.97 1.65
CA ALA A 341 5.46 22.90 0.85
C ALA A 341 4.23 22.64 1.76
N ASP A 342 3.07 23.14 1.33
CA ASP A 342 1.81 23.08 2.06
C ASP A 342 0.94 21.93 1.55
N VAL A 343 0.99 21.65 0.26
CA VAL A 343 0.21 20.58 -0.39
C VAL A 343 1.15 19.66 -1.15
N MET A 344 1.08 18.36 -0.86
CA MET A 344 1.77 17.33 -1.62
C MET A 344 0.78 16.61 -2.53
N VAL A 345 1.03 16.64 -3.84
CA VAL A 345 0.27 15.87 -4.84
C VAL A 345 1.10 14.67 -5.26
N GLY A 346 0.55 13.46 -5.13
CA GLY A 346 1.35 12.32 -5.56
C GLY A 346 0.60 10.99 -5.62
N THR A 347 1.38 9.93 -5.89
CA THR A 347 0.88 8.57 -6.15
C THR A 347 1.20 7.62 -4.98
N GLN A 348 1.16 6.32 -5.21
CA GLN A 348 1.34 5.27 -4.19
C GLN A 348 2.58 5.42 -3.29
N MET A 349 3.56 6.22 -3.70
CA MET A 349 4.77 6.46 -2.91
C MET A 349 4.48 7.24 -1.63
N ILE A 350 3.47 8.12 -1.65
CA ILE A 350 3.03 8.89 -0.47
C ILE A 350 2.28 8.00 0.54
N ALA A 351 1.65 6.93 0.07
CA ALA A 351 0.88 6.03 0.93
C ALA A 351 1.76 5.23 1.91
N LYS A 352 3.11 5.19 1.71
CA LYS A 352 3.98 4.24 2.39
C LYS A 352 5.02 4.89 3.29
N GLY A 353 5.17 4.35 4.50
CA GLY A 353 6.34 4.54 5.37
C GLY A 353 6.58 5.94 5.95
N LEU A 354 5.78 6.94 5.64
CA LEU A 354 6.03 8.33 6.02
C LEU A 354 5.38 8.67 7.38
N ASP A 355 6.14 9.30 8.25
CA ASP A 355 5.63 9.92 9.46
C ASP A 355 5.63 11.45 9.27
N LEU A 356 4.45 12.02 9.05
CA LEU A 356 4.23 13.43 8.71
C LEU A 356 3.19 14.01 9.67
N PRO A 357 3.59 14.43 10.88
CA PRO A 357 2.68 14.87 11.94
C PRO A 357 1.91 16.16 11.59
N ALA A 358 2.40 16.96 10.65
CA ALA A 358 1.75 18.19 10.21
C ALA A 358 0.60 17.96 9.20
N VAL A 359 0.45 16.73 8.68
CA VAL A 359 -0.59 16.38 7.71
C VAL A 359 -1.90 16.11 8.46
N THR A 360 -2.86 17.00 8.29
CA THR A 360 -4.20 16.90 8.88
C THR A 360 -5.27 16.59 7.84
N LEU A 361 -5.01 16.85 6.55
CA LEU A 361 -5.92 16.55 5.46
C LEU A 361 -5.31 15.56 4.46
N VAL A 362 -6.07 14.53 4.12
CA VAL A 362 -5.78 13.65 3.00
C VAL A 362 -6.98 13.63 2.05
N GLY A 363 -6.75 14.03 0.80
CA GLY A 363 -7.74 13.99 -0.28
C GLY A 363 -7.39 12.92 -1.30
N VAL A 364 -8.26 11.91 -1.46
CA VAL A 364 -8.19 10.98 -2.59
C VAL A 364 -8.95 11.61 -3.76
N VAL A 365 -8.21 12.05 -4.79
CA VAL A 365 -8.77 12.85 -5.89
C VAL A 365 -9.71 12.00 -6.77
N SER A 366 -9.41 10.71 -6.94
CA SER A 366 -10.33 9.75 -7.56
C SER A 366 -10.01 8.34 -7.08
N ALA A 367 -10.95 7.71 -6.39
CA ALA A 367 -10.86 6.31 -6.00
C ALA A 367 -11.14 5.37 -7.18
N ASP A 368 -11.91 5.81 -8.16
CA ASP A 368 -12.34 5.02 -9.32
C ASP A 368 -11.16 4.50 -10.15
N ILE A 369 -10.06 5.26 -10.22
CA ILE A 369 -8.85 4.84 -10.95
C ILE A 369 -8.25 3.56 -10.36
N ALA A 370 -8.28 3.40 -9.04
CA ALA A 370 -7.82 2.20 -8.37
C ALA A 370 -8.83 1.07 -8.48
N LEU A 371 -10.10 1.40 -8.31
CA LEU A 371 -11.21 0.47 -8.22
C LEU A 371 -11.48 -0.26 -9.55
N PHE A 372 -11.30 0.45 -10.67
CA PHE A 372 -11.60 -0.09 -12.01
C PHE A 372 -10.35 -0.42 -12.83
N LEU A 373 -9.29 -0.90 -12.18
CA LEU A 373 -8.19 -1.54 -12.90
C LEU A 373 -8.68 -2.86 -13.52
N PRO A 374 -8.16 -3.25 -14.71
CA PRO A 374 -8.55 -4.49 -15.38
C PRO A 374 -7.91 -5.74 -14.73
N ASP A 375 -8.16 -5.93 -13.45
CA ASP A 375 -7.61 -7.00 -12.62
C ASP A 375 -8.65 -7.41 -11.57
N PHE A 376 -8.84 -8.70 -11.33
CA PHE A 376 -9.79 -9.20 -10.32
C PHE A 376 -9.44 -8.74 -8.89
N ARG A 377 -8.20 -8.34 -8.63
CA ARG A 377 -7.75 -7.76 -7.36
C ARG A 377 -7.93 -6.25 -7.27
N ALA A 378 -8.65 -5.63 -8.22
CA ALA A 378 -8.77 -4.17 -8.25
C ALA A 378 -9.40 -3.62 -6.97
N SER A 379 -10.51 -4.21 -6.52
CA SER A 379 -11.19 -3.83 -5.27
C SER A 379 -10.32 -4.06 -4.03
N GLU A 380 -9.61 -5.19 -3.96
CA GLU A 380 -8.68 -5.49 -2.88
C GLU A 380 -7.55 -4.44 -2.80
N ARG A 381 -6.92 -4.14 -3.93
CA ARG A 381 -5.86 -3.11 -3.99
C ARG A 381 -6.38 -1.70 -3.71
N ALA A 382 -7.60 -1.40 -4.14
CA ALA A 382 -8.24 -0.12 -3.86
C ALA A 382 -8.51 0.03 -2.36
N PHE A 383 -9.08 -0.99 -1.71
CA PHE A 383 -9.30 -1.02 -0.27
C PHE A 383 -8.00 -0.82 0.52
N GLN A 384 -6.98 -1.61 0.21
CA GLN A 384 -5.67 -1.54 0.86
C GLN A 384 -5.07 -0.14 0.72
N LEU A 385 -5.12 0.43 -0.47
CA LEU A 385 -4.57 1.73 -0.77
C LEU A 385 -5.34 2.86 -0.06
N LEU A 386 -6.67 2.84 -0.12
CA LEU A 386 -7.52 3.84 0.54
C LEU A 386 -7.32 3.83 2.06
N THR A 387 -7.25 2.66 2.66
CA THR A 387 -7.01 2.50 4.11
C THR A 387 -5.60 2.97 4.49
N GLN A 388 -4.58 2.64 3.69
CA GLN A 388 -3.20 3.10 3.93
C GLN A 388 -3.06 4.62 3.84
N VAL A 389 -3.67 5.22 2.83
CA VAL A 389 -3.63 6.67 2.60
C VAL A 389 -4.43 7.39 3.69
N ALA A 390 -5.61 6.87 4.05
CA ALA A 390 -6.40 7.39 5.17
C ALA A 390 -5.60 7.39 6.48
N GLY A 391 -4.83 6.33 6.72
CA GLY A 391 -3.94 6.22 7.87
C GLY A 391 -2.79 7.25 7.93
N ARG A 392 -2.63 8.14 6.96
CA ARG A 392 -1.62 9.23 6.98
C ARG A 392 -2.09 10.49 7.65
N ALA A 393 -3.39 10.78 7.64
CA ALA A 393 -3.94 11.94 8.33
C ALA A 393 -3.89 11.79 9.86
N GLY A 394 -3.66 12.88 10.57
CA GLY A 394 -3.80 12.93 12.03
C GLY A 394 -2.81 12.06 12.80
N ARG A 395 -1.55 12.04 12.39
CA ARG A 395 -0.47 11.36 13.16
C ARG A 395 0.13 12.23 14.25
N GLY A 396 -0.16 13.52 14.23
CA GLY A 396 0.20 14.47 15.29
C GLY A 396 -0.87 14.55 16.36
N GLU A 397 -0.84 15.62 17.12
CA GLU A 397 -1.82 15.92 18.19
C GLU A 397 -3.19 16.33 17.67
N ARG A 398 -3.27 16.72 16.40
CA ARG A 398 -4.52 17.20 15.78
C ARG A 398 -5.24 16.08 15.05
N PRO A 399 -6.58 16.02 15.12
CA PRO A 399 -7.37 15.04 14.42
C PRO A 399 -7.21 15.19 12.91
N GLY A 400 -7.08 14.08 12.22
CA GLY A 400 -7.01 14.04 10.76
C GLY A 400 -8.38 13.94 10.11
N GLN A 401 -8.48 14.48 8.90
CA GLN A 401 -9.64 14.33 8.02
C GLN A 401 -9.24 13.69 6.70
N VAL A 402 -10.10 12.82 6.18
CA VAL A 402 -9.91 12.16 4.88
C VAL A 402 -11.13 12.39 4.00
N LEU A 403 -10.92 12.83 2.76
CA LEU A 403 -11.97 12.92 1.75
C LEU A 403 -11.66 11.97 0.60
N ILE A 404 -12.63 11.11 0.24
CA ILE A 404 -12.53 10.19 -0.89
C ILE A 404 -13.53 10.62 -1.95
N GLN A 405 -13.03 11.13 -3.08
CA GLN A 405 -13.87 11.49 -4.24
C GLN A 405 -14.05 10.28 -5.15
N THR A 406 -15.30 10.00 -5.54
CA THR A 406 -15.64 8.87 -6.42
C THR A 406 -16.96 9.11 -7.18
N PHE A 407 -17.09 8.48 -8.34
CA PHE A 407 -18.37 8.35 -9.07
C PHE A 407 -19.20 7.13 -8.61
N ASN A 408 -18.65 6.30 -7.70
CA ASN A 408 -19.27 5.08 -7.19
C ASN A 408 -19.29 5.04 -5.66
N PRO A 409 -19.93 6.01 -4.99
CA PRO A 409 -19.91 6.08 -3.53
C PRO A 409 -20.56 4.87 -2.85
N GLU A 410 -21.50 4.19 -3.50
CA GLU A 410 -22.19 3.01 -2.95
C GLU A 410 -21.38 1.72 -3.10
N HIS A 411 -20.23 1.73 -3.80
CA HIS A 411 -19.43 0.53 -4.00
C HIS A 411 -18.92 -0.04 -2.66
N PHE A 412 -19.11 -1.33 -2.43
CA PHE A 412 -18.78 -1.99 -1.15
C PHE A 412 -17.35 -1.70 -0.67
N CYS A 413 -16.38 -1.68 -1.59
CA CYS A 413 -14.99 -1.35 -1.29
C CYS A 413 -14.82 0.07 -0.73
N ILE A 414 -15.53 1.05 -1.29
CA ILE A 414 -15.48 2.45 -0.84
C ILE A 414 -16.12 2.59 0.54
N GLN A 415 -17.28 1.99 0.74
CA GLN A 415 -17.99 2.01 2.02
C GLN A 415 -17.20 1.33 3.13
N ALA A 416 -16.64 0.15 2.86
CA ALA A 416 -15.81 -0.56 3.80
C ALA A 416 -14.51 0.22 4.14
N ALA A 417 -13.86 0.83 3.14
CA ALA A 417 -12.67 1.65 3.37
C ALA A 417 -12.96 2.90 4.20
N ALA A 418 -14.14 3.52 3.99
CA ALA A 418 -14.58 4.68 4.77
C ALA A 418 -14.84 4.35 6.25
N GLN A 419 -15.24 3.13 6.55
CA GLN A 419 -15.53 2.63 7.88
C GLN A 419 -14.35 1.84 8.49
N TYR A 420 -13.25 1.66 7.77
CA TYR A 420 -12.13 0.77 8.14
C TYR A 420 -12.57 -0.68 8.41
N ASP A 421 -13.69 -1.10 7.78
CA ASP A 421 -14.24 -2.43 7.93
C ASP A 421 -13.56 -3.44 6.98
N TYR A 422 -12.44 -3.99 7.44
CA TYR A 422 -11.71 -5.01 6.68
C TYR A 422 -12.50 -6.32 6.59
N THR A 423 -13.19 -6.72 7.65
CA THR A 423 -13.92 -7.99 7.69
C THR A 423 -15.13 -8.00 6.76
N GLY A 424 -15.92 -6.91 6.75
CA GLY A 424 -17.02 -6.73 5.81
C GLY A 424 -16.54 -6.64 4.37
N PHE A 425 -15.41 -5.96 4.13
CA PHE A 425 -14.77 -5.95 2.81
C PHE A 425 -14.41 -7.36 2.33
N VAL A 426 -13.72 -8.15 3.17
CA VAL A 426 -13.32 -9.52 2.81
C VAL A 426 -14.51 -10.40 2.51
N ALA A 427 -15.58 -10.33 3.30
CA ALA A 427 -16.80 -11.11 3.08
C ALA A 427 -17.41 -10.83 1.70
N ALA A 428 -17.58 -9.54 1.34
CA ALA A 428 -18.13 -9.14 0.04
C ALA A 428 -17.20 -9.51 -1.13
N GLU A 429 -15.89 -9.34 -0.96
CA GLU A 429 -14.90 -9.68 -1.98
C GLU A 429 -14.83 -11.20 -2.23
N LEU A 430 -14.89 -12.02 -1.17
CA LEU A 430 -14.92 -13.48 -1.30
C LEU A 430 -16.18 -13.97 -2.00
N GLU A 431 -17.34 -13.35 -1.75
CA GLU A 431 -18.56 -13.65 -2.47
C GLU A 431 -18.41 -13.41 -3.98
N ALA A 432 -17.86 -12.25 -4.37
CA ALA A 432 -17.57 -11.93 -5.76
C ALA A 432 -16.58 -12.93 -6.38
N ARG A 433 -15.49 -13.28 -5.68
CA ARG A 433 -14.50 -14.27 -6.14
C ARG A 433 -15.07 -15.67 -6.28
N THR A 434 -16.03 -16.05 -5.43
CA THR A 434 -16.74 -17.33 -5.54
C THR A 434 -17.53 -17.39 -6.85
N ARG A 435 -18.28 -16.33 -7.15
CA ARG A 435 -19.12 -16.24 -8.37
C ARG A 435 -18.31 -16.38 -9.66
N TYR A 436 -17.12 -15.82 -9.71
CA TYR A 436 -16.26 -15.81 -10.89
C TYR A 436 -15.11 -16.81 -10.83
N ALA A 437 -15.07 -17.68 -9.83
CA ALA A 437 -14.05 -18.70 -9.62
C ALA A 437 -12.61 -18.14 -9.55
N TYR A 438 -12.41 -17.02 -8.81
CA TYR A 438 -11.12 -16.40 -8.61
C TYR A 438 -10.37 -16.93 -7.36
N PRO A 439 -9.04 -16.73 -7.27
CA PRO A 439 -8.29 -17.02 -6.05
C PRO A 439 -8.84 -16.25 -4.82
N PRO A 440 -8.80 -16.85 -3.63
CA PRO A 440 -8.11 -18.10 -3.24
C PRO A 440 -8.89 -19.38 -3.52
N LEU A 441 -10.13 -19.29 -3.96
CA LEU A 441 -11.05 -20.43 -4.10
C LEU A 441 -10.68 -21.34 -5.27
N ARG A 442 -10.10 -20.77 -6.33
CA ARG A 442 -9.57 -21.51 -7.48
C ARG A 442 -8.18 -20.99 -7.83
N ARG A 443 -7.38 -21.82 -8.49
CA ARG A 443 -6.08 -21.39 -9.02
C ARG A 443 -6.29 -20.66 -10.34
N PHE A 444 -5.60 -19.54 -10.50
CA PHE A 444 -5.59 -18.75 -11.74
C PHE A 444 -4.18 -18.73 -12.31
N VAL A 445 -4.02 -19.16 -13.56
CA VAL A 445 -2.75 -19.21 -14.27
C VAL A 445 -2.86 -18.32 -15.51
N ARG A 446 -1.96 -17.35 -15.61
CA ARG A 446 -1.81 -16.52 -16.82
C ARG A 446 -0.57 -16.99 -17.59
N LEU A 447 -0.78 -17.48 -18.79
CA LEU A 447 0.29 -17.77 -19.72
C LEU A 447 0.54 -16.52 -20.58
N THR A 448 1.78 -16.05 -20.61
CA THR A 448 2.17 -14.91 -21.44
C THR A 448 3.24 -15.38 -22.41
N TYR A 449 2.94 -15.32 -23.69
CA TYR A 449 3.92 -15.49 -24.75
C TYR A 449 4.44 -14.13 -25.19
N ALA A 450 5.75 -13.96 -25.23
CA ALA A 450 6.39 -12.75 -25.73
C ALA A 450 7.49 -13.15 -26.71
N HIS A 451 7.44 -12.62 -27.92
CA HIS A 451 8.44 -12.83 -28.95
C HIS A 451 8.83 -11.51 -29.59
N SER A 452 10.10 -11.37 -29.96
CA SER A 452 10.62 -10.17 -30.62
C SER A 452 10.13 -9.98 -32.06
N CYS A 453 9.66 -11.06 -32.70
CA CYS A 453 9.13 -11.04 -34.05
C CYS A 453 7.59 -11.11 -34.01
N LEU A 454 6.94 -10.00 -34.32
CA LEU A 454 5.47 -9.87 -34.40
C LEU A 454 4.87 -10.33 -35.74
N LEU A 455 5.67 -10.91 -36.64
CA LEU A 455 5.22 -11.26 -38.00
C LEU A 455 4.29 -12.49 -38.06
N TYR A 456 4.01 -13.15 -36.95
CA TYR A 456 3.21 -14.39 -36.88
C TYR A 456 2.10 -14.37 -35.81
N THR A 457 1.57 -13.22 -35.49
CA THR A 457 0.36 -13.14 -34.63
C THR A 457 -0.83 -12.59 -35.38
#